data_9137ecfa1cab8763b6bec9fb69062ca3
#
_entry.id   9137ecfa1cab8763b6bec9fb69062ca3
#
_cell.length_a   1.000
_cell.length_b   1.000
_cell.length_c   1.000
_cell.angle_alpha   90.00
_cell.angle_beta   90.00
_cell.angle_gamma   90.00
#
_symmetry.space_group_name_H-M   'P 1'
#
loop_
_entity.id
_entity.type
_entity.pdbx_description
1 polymer ?
#
loop_
_entity_poly.entity_id
_entity_poly.type
_entity_poly.pdbx_seq_one_letter_code
_entity_poly.pdbx_strand_id
1 'polypeptide(L)'
;MKSIRLLCLLAVLILLNACGFHLQSKAELPPEMQRTRLEIQSPYSQFARRLETHLEQSGVNVVTALDGAAILEVPVNATRKEIQSIGDNARVREFRIRHTVQFRLLASDGTEMIPLQTFEQSRVYSFDEQDILAAEREDEFLRNDLADNLARMVVRRLGTYGK
;
A
#
# COMPACT_ATOMS: atom_id res chain seq x y z
N MET A 1 34.04 15.05 -41.68
CA MET A 1 34.09 15.17 -40.22
C MET A 1 32.76 15.72 -39.58
N LYS A 2 32.06 16.65 -40.24
CA LYS A 2 30.76 17.17 -39.74
C LYS A 2 29.66 16.11 -39.72
N SER A 3 29.59 15.28 -40.79
CA SER A 3 28.58 14.24 -40.95
C SER A 3 28.66 13.11 -39.90
N ILE A 4 29.88 12.75 -39.46
CA ILE A 4 30.10 11.74 -38.43
C ILE A 4 29.65 12.27 -37.05
N ARG A 5 29.91 13.56 -36.78
CA ARG A 5 29.45 14.19 -35.52
C ARG A 5 27.92 14.27 -35.45
N LEU A 6 27.27 14.55 -36.57
CA LEU A 6 25.81 14.58 -36.66
C LEU A 6 25.19 13.19 -36.43
N LEU A 7 25.83 12.14 -37.03
CA LEU A 7 25.39 10.75 -36.84
C LEU A 7 25.54 10.27 -35.40
N CYS A 8 26.64 10.63 -34.75
CA CYS A 8 26.83 10.32 -33.31
C CYS A 8 25.82 11.05 -32.41
N LEU A 9 25.51 12.32 -32.70
CA LEU A 9 24.49 13.08 -31.96
C LEU A 9 23.10 12.46 -32.10
N LEU A 10 22.75 12.03 -33.33
CA LEU A 10 21.48 11.36 -33.62
C LEU A 10 21.37 10.01 -32.87
N ALA A 11 22.47 9.23 -32.86
CA ALA A 11 22.52 7.95 -32.12
C ALA A 11 22.37 8.13 -30.62
N VAL A 12 22.99 9.16 -30.03
CA VAL A 12 22.84 9.50 -28.61
C VAL A 12 21.39 9.92 -28.29
N LEU A 13 20.74 10.68 -29.14
CA LEU A 13 19.35 11.09 -28.97
C LEU A 13 18.38 9.88 -28.98
N ILE A 14 18.65 8.87 -29.81
CA ILE A 14 17.84 7.63 -29.90
C ILE A 14 18.06 6.78 -28.66
N LEU A 15 19.28 6.72 -28.14
CA LEU A 15 19.62 5.97 -26.92
C LEU A 15 18.98 6.59 -25.65
N LEU A 16 18.75 7.89 -25.62
CA LEU A 16 18.07 8.57 -24.51
C LEU A 16 16.58 8.23 -24.40
N ASN A 17 15.94 7.82 -25.49
CA ASN A 17 14.54 7.34 -25.47
C ASN A 17 14.41 5.86 -25.09
N ALA A 18 15.51 5.10 -24.96
CA ALA A 18 15.51 3.69 -24.56
C ALA A 18 15.38 3.47 -23.05
N CYS A 19 15.45 4.51 -22.22
CA CYS A 19 15.07 4.43 -20.84
C CYS A 19 13.55 4.29 -20.76
N GLY A 20 13.05 3.06 -20.81
CA GLY A 20 11.64 2.71 -20.67
C GLY A 20 11.10 3.01 -19.26
N PHE A 21 11.10 4.28 -18.86
CA PHE A 21 10.36 4.73 -17.70
C PHE A 21 8.86 4.60 -18.01
N HIS A 22 8.30 3.44 -17.71
CA HIS A 22 6.86 3.30 -17.64
C HIS A 22 6.40 3.98 -16.34
N LEU A 23 5.71 5.12 -16.48
CA LEU A 23 4.92 5.63 -15.38
C LEU A 23 4.02 4.49 -14.90
N GLN A 24 4.09 4.16 -13.62
CA GLN A 24 3.23 3.14 -13.03
C GLN A 24 1.78 3.55 -13.33
N SER A 25 1.12 2.83 -14.25
CA SER A 25 -0.26 3.09 -14.61
C SER A 25 -1.13 2.94 -13.36
N LYS A 26 -2.07 3.86 -13.17
CA LYS A 26 -3.09 3.74 -12.13
C LYS A 26 -3.72 2.35 -12.25
N ALA A 27 -3.98 1.71 -11.13
CA ALA A 27 -4.71 0.45 -11.13
C ALA A 27 -6.08 0.70 -11.77
N GLU A 28 -6.35 0.04 -12.91
CA GLU A 28 -7.68 0.04 -13.50
C GLU A 28 -8.57 -0.85 -12.63
N LEU A 29 -9.46 -0.24 -11.88
CA LEU A 29 -10.38 -0.94 -11.00
C LEU A 29 -11.64 -1.38 -11.77
N PRO A 30 -12.29 -2.49 -11.38
CA PRO A 30 -13.52 -2.96 -12.01
C PRO A 30 -14.60 -1.86 -12.02
N PRO A 31 -15.42 -1.77 -13.08
CA PRO A 31 -16.46 -0.76 -13.18
C PRO A 31 -17.49 -0.83 -12.04
N GLU A 32 -17.69 -2.00 -11.45
CA GLU A 32 -18.55 -2.22 -10.29
C GLU A 32 -18.06 -1.46 -9.04
N MET A 33 -16.78 -1.13 -9.00
CA MET A 33 -16.16 -0.36 -7.92
C MET A 33 -16.22 1.16 -8.11
N GLN A 34 -16.81 1.69 -9.18
CA GLN A 34 -16.90 3.14 -9.40
C GLN A 34 -17.47 3.88 -8.19
N ARG A 35 -18.43 3.26 -7.50
CA ARG A 35 -18.93 3.70 -6.21
C ARG A 35 -18.65 2.59 -5.20
N THR A 36 -17.87 2.89 -4.19
CA THR A 36 -17.45 1.91 -3.18
C THR A 36 -17.65 2.48 -1.79
N ARG A 37 -18.30 1.71 -0.93
CA ARG A 37 -18.36 1.97 0.50
C ARG A 37 -17.23 1.22 1.20
N LEU A 38 -16.53 1.92 2.11
CA LEU A 38 -15.49 1.33 2.94
C LEU A 38 -16.07 0.94 4.31
N GLU A 39 -15.92 -0.33 4.67
CA GLU A 39 -16.25 -0.84 6.00
C GLU A 39 -14.96 -1.34 6.67
N ILE A 40 -14.32 -0.49 7.45
CA ILE A 40 -13.01 -0.76 8.06
C ILE A 40 -13.15 -0.77 9.58
N GLN A 41 -12.59 -1.81 10.23
CA GLN A 41 -12.60 -1.96 11.70
C GLN A 41 -12.07 -0.72 12.43
N SER A 42 -11.07 -0.03 11.86
CA SER A 42 -10.48 1.19 12.42
C SER A 42 -10.48 2.31 11.38
N PRO A 43 -11.61 3.02 11.17
CA PRO A 43 -11.79 3.96 10.05
C PRO A 43 -10.87 5.19 10.13
N TYR A 44 -10.38 5.55 11.31
CA TYR A 44 -9.47 6.69 11.51
C TYR A 44 -7.98 6.32 11.50
N SER A 45 -7.64 5.05 11.18
CA SER A 45 -6.25 4.60 11.11
C SER A 45 -5.52 5.20 9.90
N GLN A 46 -4.18 5.18 9.94
CA GLN A 46 -3.36 5.59 8.79
C GLN A 46 -3.66 4.72 7.56
N PHE A 47 -3.82 3.41 7.76
CA PHE A 47 -4.18 2.49 6.67
C PHE A 47 -5.50 2.90 6.00
N ALA A 48 -6.55 3.20 6.78
CA ALA A 48 -7.84 3.59 6.23
C ALA A 48 -7.72 4.86 5.36
N ARG A 49 -7.05 5.89 5.86
CA ARG A 49 -6.82 7.13 5.10
C ARG A 49 -6.02 6.90 3.81
N ARG A 50 -4.96 6.06 3.86
CA ARG A 50 -4.14 5.74 2.69
C ARG A 50 -4.93 4.92 1.66
N LEU A 51 -5.72 3.94 2.13
CA LEU A 51 -6.58 3.14 1.27
C LEU A 51 -7.59 4.00 0.52
N GLU A 52 -8.31 4.87 1.23
CA GLU A 52 -9.25 5.83 0.64
C GLU A 52 -8.56 6.71 -0.42
N THR A 53 -7.44 7.33 -0.08
CA THR A 53 -6.65 8.14 -1.02
C THR A 53 -6.26 7.37 -2.28
N HIS A 54 -5.77 6.14 -2.16
CA HIS A 54 -5.36 5.34 -3.31
C HIS A 54 -6.54 4.86 -4.16
N LEU A 55 -7.70 4.59 -3.56
CA LEU A 55 -8.94 4.28 -4.29
C LEU A 55 -9.41 5.50 -5.10
N GLU A 56 -9.48 6.68 -4.48
CA GLU A 56 -9.86 7.93 -5.15
C GLU A 56 -8.91 8.28 -6.30
N GLN A 57 -7.60 8.14 -6.09
CA GLN A 57 -6.59 8.32 -7.14
C GLN A 57 -6.76 7.34 -8.31
N SER A 58 -7.35 6.17 -8.05
CA SER A 58 -7.68 5.16 -9.07
C SER A 58 -9.05 5.38 -9.72
N GLY A 59 -9.77 6.47 -9.36
CA GLY A 59 -11.04 6.86 -9.96
C GLY A 59 -12.29 6.31 -9.24
N VAL A 60 -12.13 5.72 -8.06
CA VAL A 60 -13.27 5.27 -7.23
C VAL A 60 -13.86 6.45 -6.49
N ASN A 61 -15.18 6.57 -6.49
CA ASN A 61 -15.91 7.48 -5.61
C ASN A 61 -16.24 6.74 -4.30
N VAL A 62 -15.52 7.09 -3.23
CA VAL A 62 -15.77 6.53 -1.90
C VAL A 62 -17.01 7.19 -1.31
N VAL A 63 -18.02 6.38 -0.97
CA VAL A 63 -19.34 6.84 -0.50
C VAL A 63 -19.67 6.27 0.88
N THR A 64 -20.54 6.97 1.60
CA THR A 64 -21.08 6.49 2.88
C THR A 64 -22.41 5.75 2.71
N ALA A 65 -23.15 6.03 1.63
CA ALA A 65 -24.44 5.42 1.32
C ALA A 65 -24.27 4.02 0.71
N LEU A 66 -25.24 3.12 1.01
CA LEU A 66 -25.24 1.73 0.51
C LEU A 66 -25.80 1.61 -0.91
N ASP A 67 -26.60 2.56 -1.38
CA ASP A 67 -27.36 2.44 -2.62
C ASP A 67 -26.48 2.22 -3.85
N GLY A 68 -26.45 0.98 -4.36
CA GLY A 68 -25.74 0.59 -5.57
C GLY A 68 -24.22 0.70 -5.49
N ALA A 69 -23.65 0.78 -4.29
CA ALA A 69 -22.21 0.81 -4.09
C ALA A 69 -21.67 -0.59 -3.80
N ALA A 70 -20.51 -0.93 -4.36
CA ALA A 70 -19.74 -2.08 -3.89
C ALA A 70 -19.28 -1.85 -2.45
N ILE A 71 -19.04 -2.92 -1.71
CA ILE A 71 -18.58 -2.85 -0.32
C ILE A 71 -17.19 -3.45 -0.21
N LEU A 72 -16.22 -2.62 0.13
CA LEU A 72 -14.88 -3.08 0.49
C LEU A 72 -14.80 -3.20 2.02
N GLU A 73 -14.91 -4.43 2.49
CA GLU A 73 -14.82 -4.74 3.91
C GLU A 73 -13.37 -5.01 4.31
N VAL A 74 -12.96 -4.43 5.43
CA VAL A 74 -11.66 -4.67 6.07
C VAL A 74 -11.89 -5.05 7.55
N PRO A 75 -12.25 -6.33 7.81
CA PRO A 75 -12.57 -6.80 9.15
C PRO A 75 -11.35 -6.84 10.09
N VAL A 76 -10.13 -6.88 9.55
CA VAL A 76 -8.89 -6.84 10.33
C VAL A 76 -7.97 -5.78 9.78
N ASN A 77 -7.54 -4.87 10.66
CA ASN A 77 -6.52 -3.86 10.42
C ASN A 77 -5.74 -3.68 11.72
N ALA A 78 -4.69 -4.49 11.90
CA ALA A 78 -3.99 -4.62 13.18
C ALA A 78 -2.49 -4.44 13.02
N THR A 79 -1.91 -3.54 13.82
CA THR A 79 -0.45 -3.35 13.90
C THR A 79 0.03 -3.82 15.26
N ARG A 80 1.05 -4.68 15.27
CA ARG A 80 1.69 -5.20 16.50
C ARG A 80 3.17 -4.86 16.50
N LYS A 81 3.69 -4.58 17.68
CA LYS A 81 5.12 -4.43 17.96
C LYS A 81 5.57 -5.62 18.81
N GLU A 82 6.60 -6.31 18.36
CA GLU A 82 7.13 -7.53 18.96
C GLU A 82 8.62 -7.35 19.22
N ILE A 83 9.16 -7.93 20.28
CA ILE A 83 10.60 -8.00 20.48
C ILE A 83 11.17 -9.00 19.47
N GLN A 84 12.13 -8.55 18.66
CA GLN A 84 12.78 -9.36 17.66
C GLN A 84 14.07 -10.01 18.19
N SER A 85 14.87 -9.24 18.90
CA SER A 85 16.12 -9.76 19.50
C SER A 85 16.43 -9.09 20.83
N ILE A 86 17.11 -9.87 21.69
CA ILE A 86 17.61 -9.45 23.01
C ILE A 86 19.12 -9.66 23.02
N GLY A 87 19.87 -8.67 23.49
CA GLY A 87 21.32 -8.76 23.61
C GLY A 87 21.76 -9.59 24.83
N ASP A 88 23.07 -9.89 24.89
CA ASP A 88 23.69 -10.69 25.95
C ASP A 88 23.53 -10.09 27.36
N ASN A 89 23.24 -8.78 27.43
CA ASN A 89 22.95 -8.03 28.66
C ASN A 89 21.46 -8.04 29.03
N ALA A 90 20.65 -8.92 28.42
CA ALA A 90 19.18 -9.04 28.57
C ALA A 90 18.41 -7.77 28.19
N ARG A 91 18.99 -6.87 27.38
CA ARG A 91 18.30 -5.68 26.85
C ARG A 91 17.79 -5.93 25.46
N VAL A 92 16.63 -5.33 25.13
CA VAL A 92 16.07 -5.39 23.78
C VAL A 92 17.03 -4.69 22.81
N ARG A 93 17.35 -5.33 21.70
CA ARG A 93 18.17 -4.78 20.61
C ARG A 93 17.36 -4.41 19.40
N GLU A 94 16.31 -5.18 19.10
CA GLU A 94 15.50 -4.97 17.91
C GLU A 94 14.05 -5.20 18.21
N PHE A 95 13.22 -4.38 17.59
CA PHE A 95 11.77 -4.59 17.50
C PHE A 95 11.36 -4.95 16.08
N ARG A 96 10.30 -5.73 15.98
CA ARG A 96 9.58 -5.96 14.74
C ARG A 96 8.21 -5.30 14.83
N ILE A 97 7.87 -4.48 13.82
CA ILE A 97 6.51 -4.02 13.60
C ILE A 97 5.90 -4.91 12.53
N ARG A 98 4.75 -5.49 12.84
CA ARG A 98 3.95 -6.32 11.92
C ARG A 98 2.60 -5.67 11.73
N HIS A 99 2.18 -5.50 10.49
CA HIS A 99 0.87 -4.99 10.15
C HIS A 99 0.14 -6.01 9.30
N THR A 100 -1.04 -6.43 9.76
CA THR A 100 -1.89 -7.42 9.10
C THR A 100 -3.22 -6.77 8.73
N VAL A 101 -3.64 -6.99 7.49
CA VAL A 101 -4.92 -6.52 6.94
C VAL A 101 -5.64 -7.71 6.34
N GLN A 102 -6.93 -7.86 6.67
CA GLN A 102 -7.83 -8.75 5.95
C GLN A 102 -8.86 -7.91 5.21
N PHE A 103 -9.18 -8.30 3.99
CA PHE A 103 -10.18 -7.59 3.17
C PHE A 103 -10.92 -8.54 2.26
N ARG A 104 -12.14 -8.17 1.89
CA ARG A 104 -12.96 -8.78 0.83
C ARG A 104 -13.74 -7.72 0.10
N LEU A 105 -14.15 -8.04 -1.13
CA LEU A 105 -14.98 -7.16 -1.94
C LEU A 105 -16.32 -7.83 -2.20
N LEU A 106 -17.40 -7.12 -1.91
CA LEU A 106 -18.77 -7.51 -2.21
C LEU A 106 -19.35 -6.57 -3.27
N ALA A 107 -20.17 -7.10 -4.15
CA ALA A 107 -21.01 -6.29 -5.03
C ALA A 107 -22.13 -5.61 -4.23
N SER A 108 -22.83 -4.70 -4.86
CA SER A 108 -23.96 -3.96 -4.24
C SER A 108 -25.14 -4.85 -3.81
N ASP A 109 -25.27 -6.04 -4.40
CA ASP A 109 -26.27 -7.06 -4.04
C ASP A 109 -25.78 -8.03 -2.95
N GLY A 110 -24.55 -7.84 -2.42
CA GLY A 110 -23.92 -8.70 -1.43
C GLY A 110 -23.16 -9.91 -2.00
N THR A 111 -23.14 -10.09 -3.31
CA THR A 111 -22.38 -11.17 -3.95
C THR A 111 -20.88 -10.96 -3.73
N GLU A 112 -20.18 -12.01 -3.30
CA GLU A 112 -18.74 -11.97 -3.09
C GLU A 112 -17.98 -11.92 -4.42
N MET A 113 -17.35 -10.78 -4.71
CA MET A 113 -16.49 -10.59 -5.89
C MET A 113 -15.05 -11.01 -5.64
N ILE A 114 -14.50 -10.64 -4.49
CA ILE A 114 -13.18 -11.09 -4.04
C ILE A 114 -13.35 -11.69 -2.65
N PRO A 115 -12.99 -12.99 -2.47
CA PRO A 115 -13.08 -13.64 -1.18
C PRO A 115 -12.09 -13.04 -0.18
N LEU A 116 -12.32 -13.33 1.10
CA LEU A 116 -11.48 -12.83 2.18
C LEU A 116 -10.01 -13.17 1.94
N GLN A 117 -9.18 -12.16 1.89
CA GLN A 117 -7.72 -12.27 1.70
C GLN A 117 -7.00 -11.63 2.87
N THR A 118 -5.80 -12.14 3.15
CA THR A 118 -4.92 -11.61 4.20
C THR A 118 -3.63 -11.11 3.57
N PHE A 119 -3.29 -9.86 3.85
CA PHE A 119 -1.98 -9.29 3.57
C PHE A 119 -1.28 -8.95 4.87
N GLU A 120 0.00 -9.26 4.90
CA GLU A 120 0.84 -8.95 6.04
C GLU A 120 2.18 -8.42 5.57
N GLN A 121 2.68 -7.40 6.26
CA GLN A 121 4.02 -6.88 6.09
C GLN A 121 4.66 -6.62 7.44
N SER A 122 5.98 -6.69 7.50
CA SER A 122 6.73 -6.36 8.71
C SER A 122 8.02 -5.62 8.41
N ARG A 123 8.48 -4.85 9.40
CA ARG A 123 9.79 -4.19 9.42
C ARG A 123 10.45 -4.45 10.74
N VAL A 124 11.76 -4.57 10.72
CA VAL A 124 12.60 -4.67 11.92
C VAL A 124 13.42 -3.39 12.01
N TYR A 125 13.60 -2.88 13.22
CA TYR A 125 14.46 -1.74 13.48
C TYR A 125 15.24 -1.93 14.77
N SER A 126 16.43 -1.32 14.83
CA SER A 126 17.28 -1.35 16.01
C SER A 126 16.75 -0.40 17.09
N PHE A 127 16.83 -0.83 18.33
CA PHE A 127 16.43 -0.05 19.49
C PHE A 127 17.66 0.25 20.36
N ASP A 128 17.89 1.53 20.63
CA ASP A 128 18.88 1.99 21.58
C ASP A 128 18.20 2.73 22.72
N GLU A 129 18.40 2.25 23.94
CA GLU A 129 17.86 2.88 25.16
C GLU A 129 18.43 4.29 25.40
N GLN A 130 19.56 4.65 24.79
CA GLN A 130 20.15 5.98 24.91
C GLN A 130 19.53 6.99 23.95
N ASP A 131 18.82 6.52 22.90
CA ASP A 131 18.17 7.39 21.89
C ASP A 131 16.69 7.01 21.68
N ILE A 132 15.91 7.07 22.74
CA ILE A 132 14.49 6.71 22.73
C ILE A 132 13.70 7.55 21.72
N LEU A 133 14.02 8.86 21.60
CA LEU A 133 13.31 9.74 20.69
C LEU A 133 13.54 9.38 19.20
N ALA A 134 14.75 8.93 18.83
CA ALA A 134 15.00 8.44 17.49
C ALA A 134 14.25 7.13 17.24
N ALA A 135 14.24 6.21 18.22
CA ALA A 135 13.50 4.96 18.13
C ALA A 135 11.97 5.17 17.99
N GLU A 136 11.40 6.15 18.67
CA GLU A 136 9.97 6.50 18.53
C GLU A 136 9.64 7.05 17.13
N ARG A 137 10.49 7.92 16.58
CA ARG A 137 10.32 8.45 15.21
C ARG A 137 10.43 7.35 14.16
N GLU A 138 11.36 6.43 14.34
CA GLU A 138 11.53 5.28 13.45
C GLU A 138 10.30 4.36 13.51
N ASP A 139 9.80 4.05 14.73
CA ASP A 139 8.57 3.27 14.92
C ASP A 139 7.38 3.90 14.20
N GLU A 140 7.17 5.20 14.36
CA GLU A 140 6.08 5.93 13.71
C GLU A 140 6.24 5.93 12.17
N PHE A 141 7.44 6.21 11.68
CA PHE A 141 7.74 6.18 10.25
C PHE A 141 7.45 4.82 9.65
N LEU A 142 7.91 3.74 10.28
CA LEU A 142 7.72 2.37 9.80
C LEU A 142 6.25 1.93 9.83
N ARG A 143 5.47 2.36 10.84
CA ARG A 143 4.01 2.11 10.87
C ARG A 143 3.31 2.79 9.70
N ASN A 144 3.68 4.02 9.39
CA ASN A 144 3.12 4.78 8.28
C ASN A 144 3.52 4.17 6.93
N ASP A 145 4.78 3.72 6.76
CA ASP A 145 5.25 3.02 5.56
C ASP A 145 4.51 1.70 5.34
N LEU A 146 4.36 0.89 6.39
CA LEU A 146 3.62 -0.38 6.31
C LEU A 146 2.15 -0.16 5.93
N ALA A 147 1.50 0.84 6.51
CA ALA A 147 0.11 1.17 6.22
C ALA A 147 -0.08 1.57 4.75
N ASP A 148 0.79 2.43 4.23
CA ASP A 148 0.75 2.88 2.84
C ASP A 148 1.07 1.74 1.85
N ASN A 149 2.07 0.91 2.15
CA ASN A 149 2.43 -0.25 1.33
C ASN A 149 1.28 -1.26 1.25
N LEU A 150 0.63 -1.58 2.38
CA LEU A 150 -0.52 -2.49 2.41
C LEU A 150 -1.72 -1.91 1.67
N ALA A 151 -2.01 -0.62 1.81
CA ALA A 151 -3.08 0.05 1.07
C ALA A 151 -2.86 -0.05 -0.45
N ARG A 152 -1.64 0.21 -0.92
CA ARG A 152 -1.28 0.00 -2.34
C ARG A 152 -1.41 -1.46 -2.79
N MET A 153 -1.05 -2.42 -1.93
CA MET A 153 -1.20 -3.84 -2.24
C MET A 153 -2.67 -4.22 -2.41
N VAL A 154 -3.54 -3.74 -1.53
CA VAL A 154 -4.99 -3.95 -1.64
C VAL A 154 -5.51 -3.39 -2.96
N VAL A 155 -5.23 -2.12 -3.28
CA VAL A 155 -5.69 -1.49 -4.52
C VAL A 155 -5.18 -2.23 -5.76
N ARG A 156 -3.91 -2.66 -5.78
CA ARG A 156 -3.38 -3.48 -6.88
C ARG A 156 -4.13 -4.80 -7.02
N ARG A 157 -4.45 -5.46 -5.89
CA ARG A 157 -5.20 -6.73 -5.91
C ARG A 157 -6.61 -6.55 -6.44
N LEU A 158 -7.27 -5.44 -6.06
CA LEU A 158 -8.58 -5.07 -6.60
C LEU A 158 -8.54 -4.87 -8.13
N GLY A 159 -7.48 -4.22 -8.64
CA GLY A 159 -7.29 -4.00 -10.08
C GLY A 159 -6.93 -5.25 -10.89
N THR A 160 -6.66 -6.39 -10.25
CA THR A 160 -6.46 -7.69 -10.93
C THR A 160 -7.72 -8.55 -10.99
N TYR A 161 -8.82 -8.09 -10.42
CA TYR A 161 -10.11 -8.80 -10.47
C TYR A 161 -10.70 -8.75 -11.89
N GLY A 162 -11.05 -9.92 -12.43
CA GLY A 162 -11.66 -10.01 -13.76
C GLY A 162 -10.67 -9.97 -14.95
N LYS A 163 -9.36 -9.97 -14.68
CA LYS A 163 -8.31 -10.09 -15.71
C LYS A 163 -7.82 -11.51 -15.84
#